data_fbc3768deabe28aa931b851532e5f931
#
_entry.id   fbc3768deabe28aa931b851532e5f931
#
_cell.length_a   1.000
_cell.length_b   1.000
_cell.length_c   1.000
_cell.angle_alpha   90.00
_cell.angle_beta   90.00
_cell.angle_gamma   90.00
#
_symmetry.space_group_name_H-M   'P 1'
#
loop_
_entity.id
_entity.type
_entity.pdbx_description
1 polymer ?
#
loop_
_entity_poly.entity_id
_entity_poly.type
_entity_poly.pdbx_seq_one_letter_code
_entity_poly.pdbx_strand_id
1 'polypeptide(L)'
;MQTSTHTSLEYLTVGHVTKDLAADGYTLGGTASYSPLTASAFGLRAGVLTAFGEDISVAALNGIEIFLKSSAFTTTFENIETASGRKQYLHQVAESLRADDIPDSLNSAKILHLGPVADEVDAHIASLFPDAFIGLTPQGWMRNRGKDGLVGYQEWNPPRFFSERADAVVFSVEDVHNNEELIAEYAHQFKVLTITEGYNGARVYWHGDVRRFRAPKVEVVDPTGAGDIFAAAFFIRLETTRDPWEAAAFAVNLASLSVTRKGLLGVPHPEEVQSNLVEIMRGSSLL
;
A
#
# COMPACT_ATOMS: atom_id res chain seq x y z
N MET A 1 -27.71 29.50 -3.00
CA MET A 1 -27.32 28.09 -2.80
C MET A 1 -26.01 27.87 -3.54
N GLN A 2 -24.89 27.89 -2.81
CA GLN A 2 -23.61 27.48 -3.37
C GLN A 2 -23.63 25.95 -3.44
N THR A 3 -23.71 25.39 -4.62
CA THR A 3 -23.42 23.98 -4.86
C THR A 3 -21.94 23.76 -4.54
N SER A 4 -21.67 23.24 -3.35
CA SER A 4 -20.37 22.67 -3.02
C SER A 4 -20.13 21.54 -4.02
N THR A 5 -19.31 21.77 -5.02
CA THR A 5 -18.77 20.71 -5.88
C THR A 5 -17.87 19.86 -4.97
N HIS A 6 -18.44 18.84 -4.33
CA HIS A 6 -17.65 17.77 -3.74
C HIS A 6 -16.90 17.07 -4.90
N THR A 7 -15.70 17.51 -5.15
CA THR A 7 -14.79 16.80 -6.04
C THR A 7 -14.48 15.45 -5.39
N SER A 8 -14.75 14.35 -6.11
CA SER A 8 -14.52 12.99 -5.62
C SER A 8 -13.05 12.75 -5.27
N LEU A 9 -12.78 11.84 -4.33
CA LEU A 9 -11.43 11.36 -4.08
C LEU A 9 -10.87 10.69 -5.35
N GLU A 10 -9.57 10.87 -5.56
CA GLU A 10 -8.87 10.20 -6.65
C GLU A 10 -8.18 8.91 -6.17
N TYR A 11 -7.78 8.89 -4.89
CA TYR A 11 -7.15 7.76 -4.26
C TYR A 11 -7.72 7.54 -2.87
N LEU A 12 -8.26 6.33 -2.61
CA LEU A 12 -8.76 5.92 -1.30
C LEU A 12 -7.97 4.70 -0.83
N THR A 13 -7.32 4.81 0.33
CA THR A 13 -6.75 3.67 1.03
C THR A 13 -7.73 3.19 2.10
N VAL A 14 -7.89 1.87 2.23
CA VAL A 14 -8.64 1.25 3.33
C VAL A 14 -7.71 0.33 4.10
N GLY A 15 -7.49 0.60 5.38
CA GLY A 15 -6.60 -0.13 6.27
C GLY A 15 -6.30 0.64 7.54
N HIS A 16 -5.61 0.03 8.49
CA HIS A 16 -5.27 0.71 9.74
C HIS A 16 -4.04 1.59 9.62
N VAL A 17 -4.16 2.83 10.10
CA VAL A 17 -3.01 3.60 10.58
C VAL A 17 -2.49 2.88 11.82
N THR A 18 -1.21 2.53 11.84
CA THR A 18 -0.61 1.77 12.93
C THR A 18 0.24 2.63 13.84
N LYS A 19 0.36 2.17 15.08
CA LYS A 19 1.29 2.65 16.09
C LYS A 19 2.45 1.67 16.18
N ASP A 20 3.59 2.04 15.62
CA ASP A 20 4.78 1.20 15.65
C ASP A 20 5.66 1.63 16.81
N LEU A 21 5.79 0.77 17.82
CA LEU A 21 6.55 1.08 19.05
C LEU A 21 8.03 1.23 18.74
N ALA A 22 8.62 2.26 19.33
CA ALA A 22 10.06 2.57 19.26
C ALA A 22 10.59 2.88 20.65
N ALA A 23 11.91 2.88 20.83
CA ALA A 23 12.55 3.12 22.13
C ALA A 23 12.10 4.43 22.80
N ASP A 24 11.89 5.47 22.01
CA ASP A 24 11.54 6.82 22.48
C ASP A 24 10.05 7.19 22.23
N GLY A 25 9.16 6.19 22.11
CA GLY A 25 7.74 6.43 21.88
C GLY A 25 7.16 5.57 20.76
N TYR A 26 6.62 6.19 19.72
CA TYR A 26 6.08 5.47 18.56
C TYR A 26 6.25 6.27 17.28
N THR A 27 6.15 5.57 16.16
CA THR A 27 5.99 6.16 14.83
C THR A 27 4.67 5.70 14.22
N LEU A 28 4.09 6.52 13.32
CA LEU A 28 2.97 6.07 12.51
C LEU A 28 3.46 5.14 11.42
N GLY A 29 2.72 4.06 11.20
CA GLY A 29 2.98 3.07 10.18
C GLY A 29 1.72 2.61 9.47
N GLY A 30 1.85 1.48 8.77
CA GLY A 30 0.79 0.85 8.00
C GLY A 30 0.58 1.48 6.62
N THR A 31 0.05 0.67 5.71
CA THR A 31 -0.31 1.09 4.34
C THR A 31 -1.18 2.35 4.34
N ALA A 32 -2.07 2.46 5.34
CA ALA A 32 -2.97 3.59 5.55
C ALA A 32 -2.26 4.92 5.88
N SER A 33 -0.98 4.91 6.24
CA SER A 33 -0.18 6.12 6.42
C SER A 33 0.64 6.47 5.17
N TYR A 34 1.37 5.51 4.64
CA TYR A 34 2.31 5.75 3.53
C TYR A 34 1.62 5.96 2.18
N SER A 35 0.61 5.13 1.87
CA SER A 35 -0.02 5.15 0.55
C SER A 35 -0.79 6.43 0.23
N PRO A 36 -1.65 6.99 1.12
CA PRO A 36 -2.35 8.22 0.82
C PRO A 36 -1.41 9.43 0.77
N LEU A 37 -0.35 9.46 1.60
CA LEU A 37 0.68 10.50 1.51
C LEU A 37 1.45 10.43 0.18
N THR A 38 1.77 9.21 -0.28
CA THR A 38 2.37 9.01 -1.60
C THR A 38 1.44 9.51 -2.70
N ALA A 39 0.15 9.15 -2.66
CA ALA A 39 -0.83 9.64 -3.64
C ALA A 39 -0.95 11.17 -3.63
N SER A 40 -0.89 11.80 -2.46
CA SER A 40 -0.86 13.26 -2.34
C SER A 40 0.38 13.87 -2.99
N ALA A 41 1.55 13.22 -2.91
CA ALA A 41 2.76 13.67 -3.61
C ALA A 41 2.65 13.62 -5.14
N PHE A 42 1.78 12.74 -5.68
CA PHE A 42 1.39 12.75 -7.10
C PHE A 42 0.39 13.87 -7.46
N GLY A 43 -0.05 14.66 -6.48
CA GLY A 43 -1.04 15.71 -6.66
C GLY A 43 -2.48 15.21 -6.65
N LEU A 44 -2.73 13.95 -6.25
CA LEU A 44 -4.06 13.38 -6.19
C LEU A 44 -4.76 13.79 -4.88
N ARG A 45 -6.08 13.98 -4.93
CA ARG A 45 -6.90 14.06 -3.73
C ARG A 45 -6.99 12.68 -3.10
N ALA A 46 -6.27 12.53 -1.98
CA ALA A 46 -6.14 11.26 -1.28
C ALA A 46 -6.93 11.24 0.02
N GLY A 47 -7.53 10.10 0.31
CA GLY A 47 -8.22 9.83 1.56
C GLY A 47 -7.86 8.47 2.12
N VAL A 48 -8.19 8.28 3.40
CA VAL A 48 -8.02 7.01 4.09
C VAL A 48 -9.23 6.70 4.95
N LEU A 49 -9.80 5.50 4.78
CA LEU A 49 -10.70 4.90 5.75
C LEU A 49 -9.88 4.03 6.70
N THR A 50 -9.93 4.33 7.98
CA THR A 50 -9.10 3.69 9.00
C THR A 50 -9.80 3.63 10.35
N ALA A 51 -9.25 2.85 11.29
CA ALA A 51 -9.67 2.84 12.68
C ALA A 51 -8.46 3.00 13.60
N PHE A 52 -8.60 3.85 14.61
CA PHE A 52 -7.62 4.03 15.69
C PHE A 52 -8.25 4.64 16.94
N GLY A 53 -7.55 4.53 18.07
CA GLY A 53 -7.90 5.13 19.34
C GLY A 53 -7.31 6.53 19.52
N GLU A 54 -7.54 7.12 20.69
CA GLU A 54 -7.05 8.46 21.03
C GLU A 54 -5.56 8.49 21.44
N ASP A 55 -4.87 7.36 21.34
CA ASP A 55 -3.49 7.15 21.82
C ASP A 55 -2.42 7.46 20.77
N ILE A 56 -2.79 8.02 19.62
CA ILE A 56 -1.90 8.49 18.56
C ILE A 56 -2.24 9.90 18.09
N SER A 57 -1.24 10.58 17.52
CA SER A 57 -1.42 11.82 16.77
C SER A 57 -1.25 11.57 15.28
N VAL A 58 -2.24 11.95 14.49
CA VAL A 58 -2.22 11.83 13.02
C VAL A 58 -1.82 13.14 12.31
N ALA A 59 -1.18 14.06 13.03
CA ALA A 59 -0.73 15.34 12.45
C ALA A 59 0.20 15.17 11.23
N ALA A 60 0.93 14.06 11.15
CA ALA A 60 1.76 13.72 9.99
C ALA A 60 0.96 13.39 8.73
N LEU A 61 -0.35 13.12 8.83
CA LEU A 61 -1.26 12.88 7.69
C LEU A 61 -1.96 14.17 7.23
N ASN A 62 -1.35 15.33 7.50
CA ASN A 62 -1.91 16.61 7.07
C ASN A 62 -2.13 16.65 5.55
N GLY A 63 -3.31 17.10 5.11
CA GLY A 63 -3.70 17.12 3.70
C GLY A 63 -4.40 15.85 3.20
N ILE A 64 -4.48 14.79 4.02
CA ILE A 64 -5.22 13.56 3.73
C ILE A 64 -6.61 13.64 4.36
N GLU A 65 -7.65 13.30 3.60
CA GLU A 65 -9.02 13.19 4.15
C GLU A 65 -9.14 11.89 4.97
N ILE A 66 -9.35 12.01 6.29
CA ILE A 66 -9.43 10.87 7.20
C ILE A 66 -10.90 10.54 7.49
N PHE A 67 -11.32 9.32 7.12
CA PHE A 67 -12.60 8.74 7.47
C PHE A 67 -12.37 7.77 8.62
N LEU A 68 -12.63 8.25 9.83
CA LEU A 68 -12.29 7.53 11.05
C LEU A 68 -13.46 6.68 11.55
N LYS A 69 -13.23 5.37 11.67
CA LYS A 69 -14.02 4.52 12.55
C LYS A 69 -13.42 4.58 13.96
N SER A 70 -14.18 5.05 14.93
CA SER A 70 -13.72 5.11 16.32
C SER A 70 -13.39 3.72 16.86
N SER A 71 -12.26 3.59 17.54
CA SER A 71 -11.81 2.36 18.18
C SER A 71 -11.29 2.66 19.60
N ALA A 72 -11.41 1.67 20.49
CA ALA A 72 -10.84 1.78 21.84
C ALA A 72 -9.29 1.73 21.82
N PHE A 73 -8.72 1.14 20.78
CA PHE A 73 -7.27 0.92 20.65
C PHE A 73 -6.82 1.25 19.24
N THR A 74 -5.53 1.60 19.11
CA THR A 74 -4.85 1.68 17.83
C THR A 74 -4.14 0.36 17.56
N THR A 75 -4.17 -0.13 16.31
CA THR A 75 -3.38 -1.28 15.90
C THR A 75 -1.92 -1.02 16.15
N THR A 76 -1.33 -1.79 17.07
CA THR A 76 -0.01 -1.50 17.65
C THR A 76 0.95 -2.65 17.36
N PHE A 77 2.03 -2.33 16.63
CA PHE A 77 3.12 -3.25 16.35
C PHE A 77 4.36 -2.90 17.15
N GLU A 78 5.16 -3.93 17.45
CA GLU A 78 6.52 -3.81 17.96
C GLU A 78 7.44 -4.70 17.15
N ASN A 79 8.56 -4.14 16.68
CA ASN A 79 9.56 -4.86 15.92
C ASN A 79 10.80 -5.01 16.79
N ILE A 80 11.20 -6.25 17.07
CA ILE A 80 12.34 -6.58 17.92
C ILE A 80 13.39 -7.28 17.07
N GLU A 81 14.58 -6.68 16.97
CA GLU A 81 15.75 -7.32 16.37
C GLU A 81 16.28 -8.40 17.30
N THR A 82 16.44 -9.62 16.79
CA THR A 82 17.00 -10.75 17.54
C THR A 82 18.15 -11.38 16.79
N ALA A 83 18.93 -12.21 17.44
CA ALA A 83 20.03 -12.95 16.81
C ALA A 83 19.54 -13.86 15.65
N SER A 84 18.27 -14.25 15.64
CA SER A 84 17.62 -15.07 14.60
C SER A 84 16.86 -14.25 13.55
N GLY A 85 16.99 -12.92 13.55
CA GLY A 85 16.29 -12.00 12.67
C GLY A 85 15.21 -11.17 13.40
N ARG A 86 14.52 -10.35 12.65
CA ARG A 86 13.45 -9.46 13.14
C ARG A 86 12.22 -10.28 13.52
N LYS A 87 11.70 -10.04 14.72
CA LYS A 87 10.40 -10.53 15.19
C LYS A 87 9.43 -9.36 15.28
N GLN A 88 8.20 -9.57 14.84
CA GLN A 88 7.13 -8.58 14.92
C GLN A 88 6.06 -9.08 15.89
N TYR A 89 5.64 -8.21 16.79
CA TYR A 89 4.54 -8.46 17.72
C TYR A 89 3.38 -7.50 17.42
N LEU A 90 2.17 -8.04 17.43
CA LEU A 90 0.91 -7.29 17.31
C LEU A 90 0.25 -7.26 18.69
N HIS A 91 0.38 -6.14 19.39
CA HIS A 91 -0.11 -5.98 20.76
C HIS A 91 -1.61 -5.72 20.81
N GLN A 92 -2.10 -4.82 19.96
CA GLN A 92 -3.49 -4.41 19.88
C GLN A 92 -3.94 -4.32 18.43
N VAL A 93 -5.24 -4.52 18.20
CA VAL A 93 -5.88 -4.35 16.88
C VAL A 93 -7.08 -3.43 17.07
N ALA A 94 -7.21 -2.43 16.23
CA ALA A 94 -8.36 -1.55 16.17
C ALA A 94 -9.59 -2.26 15.57
N GLU A 95 -10.74 -1.58 15.56
CA GLU A 95 -11.99 -2.11 15.00
C GLU A 95 -11.85 -2.43 13.51
N SER A 96 -12.35 -3.61 13.10
CA SER A 96 -12.33 -4.03 11.70
C SER A 96 -13.12 -3.08 10.81
N LEU A 97 -12.64 -2.88 9.58
CA LEU A 97 -13.26 -2.04 8.55
C LEU A 97 -14.14 -2.89 7.64
N ARG A 98 -15.42 -2.54 7.55
CA ARG A 98 -16.44 -3.29 6.82
C ARG A 98 -17.12 -2.43 5.75
N ALA A 99 -17.89 -3.05 4.89
CA ALA A 99 -18.64 -2.37 3.84
C ALA A 99 -19.56 -1.24 4.39
N ASP A 100 -20.20 -1.48 5.55
CA ASP A 100 -21.08 -0.49 6.20
C ASP A 100 -20.33 0.74 6.77
N ASP A 101 -19.01 0.67 6.86
CA ASP A 101 -18.19 1.80 7.31
C ASP A 101 -17.83 2.76 6.16
N ILE A 102 -18.16 2.40 4.90
CA ILE A 102 -17.89 3.23 3.72
C ILE A 102 -19.01 4.27 3.55
N PRO A 103 -18.73 5.56 3.69
CA PRO A 103 -19.69 6.59 3.32
C PRO A 103 -19.98 6.59 1.83
N ASP A 104 -21.24 6.77 1.42
CA ASP A 104 -21.65 6.81 0.02
C ASP A 104 -20.83 7.79 -0.84
N SER A 105 -20.35 8.86 -0.23
CA SER A 105 -19.50 9.87 -0.90
C SER A 105 -18.16 9.33 -1.38
N LEU A 106 -17.71 8.18 -0.88
CA LEU A 106 -16.43 7.56 -1.26
C LEU A 106 -16.56 6.61 -2.47
N ASN A 107 -17.76 6.16 -2.83
CA ASN A 107 -17.96 5.16 -3.89
C ASN A 107 -17.50 5.61 -5.28
N SER A 108 -17.17 6.90 -5.44
CA SER A 108 -16.65 7.50 -6.68
C SER A 108 -15.13 7.66 -6.73
N ALA A 109 -14.38 7.09 -5.78
CA ALA A 109 -12.92 7.12 -5.81
C ALA A 109 -12.40 6.40 -7.09
N LYS A 110 -11.40 6.99 -7.75
CA LYS A 110 -10.83 6.41 -8.97
C LYS A 110 -9.96 5.18 -8.68
N ILE A 111 -9.19 5.24 -7.60
CA ILE A 111 -8.33 4.14 -7.16
C ILE A 111 -8.75 3.78 -5.74
N LEU A 112 -9.11 2.52 -5.54
CA LEU A 112 -9.30 1.90 -4.24
C LEU A 112 -8.10 1.01 -3.93
N HIS A 113 -7.37 1.33 -2.87
CA HIS A 113 -6.28 0.52 -2.35
C HIS A 113 -6.69 -0.17 -1.05
N LEU A 114 -6.93 -1.48 -1.10
CA LEU A 114 -7.16 -2.28 0.10
C LEU A 114 -5.81 -2.74 0.65
N GLY A 115 -5.45 -2.19 1.81
CA GLY A 115 -4.14 -2.40 2.44
C GLY A 115 -4.25 -2.86 3.90
N PRO A 116 -4.79 -4.08 4.15
CA PRO A 116 -4.81 -4.63 5.49
C PRO A 116 -3.40 -4.85 6.04
N VAL A 117 -3.25 -4.69 7.35
CA VAL A 117 -2.00 -4.93 8.09
C VAL A 117 -2.15 -5.99 9.19
N ALA A 118 -3.40 -6.27 9.62
CA ALA A 118 -3.73 -7.17 10.73
C ALA A 118 -5.07 -7.91 10.52
N ASP A 119 -5.41 -8.26 9.27
CA ASP A 119 -6.65 -8.94 8.87
C ASP A 119 -7.92 -8.13 9.16
N GLU A 120 -7.80 -6.82 9.16
CA GLU A 120 -8.85 -5.90 9.59
C GLU A 120 -9.79 -5.41 8.48
N VAL A 121 -9.46 -5.63 7.21
CA VAL A 121 -10.21 -5.11 6.07
C VAL A 121 -11.09 -6.20 5.47
N ASP A 122 -12.41 -5.94 5.43
CA ASP A 122 -13.36 -6.81 4.71
C ASP A 122 -13.14 -6.69 3.19
N ALA A 123 -12.82 -7.81 2.56
CA ALA A 123 -12.62 -7.91 1.12
C ALA A 123 -13.82 -7.42 0.29
N HIS A 124 -15.05 -7.56 0.82
CA HIS A 124 -16.28 -7.15 0.13
C HIS A 124 -16.39 -5.62 -0.08
N ILE A 125 -15.59 -4.83 0.61
CA ILE A 125 -15.48 -3.38 0.34
C ILE A 125 -15.21 -3.11 -1.15
N ALA A 126 -14.39 -3.94 -1.81
CA ALA A 126 -14.12 -3.77 -3.24
C ALA A 126 -15.37 -3.78 -4.13
N SER A 127 -16.43 -4.46 -3.73
CA SER A 127 -17.68 -4.53 -4.51
C SER A 127 -18.50 -3.24 -4.50
N LEU A 128 -18.21 -2.32 -3.56
CA LEU A 128 -18.84 -1.00 -3.49
C LEU A 128 -18.27 -0.01 -4.51
N PHE A 129 -17.18 -0.36 -5.20
CA PHE A 129 -16.45 0.50 -6.11
C PHE A 129 -16.39 -0.13 -7.53
N PRO A 130 -17.54 -0.23 -8.24
CA PRO A 130 -17.62 -0.97 -9.51
C PRO A 130 -16.71 -0.40 -10.60
N ASP A 131 -16.49 0.93 -10.59
CA ASP A 131 -15.75 1.64 -11.64
C ASP A 131 -14.31 2.00 -11.23
N ALA A 132 -13.91 1.74 -9.98
CA ALA A 132 -12.57 2.05 -9.51
C ALA A 132 -11.54 1.03 -9.99
N PHE A 133 -10.30 1.50 -10.17
CA PHE A 133 -9.13 0.64 -10.19
C PHE A 133 -8.93 0.04 -8.79
N ILE A 134 -8.84 -1.29 -8.69
CA ILE A 134 -8.69 -2.00 -7.41
C ILE A 134 -7.25 -2.50 -7.27
N GLY A 135 -6.50 -1.87 -6.36
CA GLY A 135 -5.17 -2.30 -5.94
C GLY A 135 -5.21 -3.01 -4.59
N LEU A 136 -4.48 -4.12 -4.46
CA LEU A 136 -4.41 -4.90 -3.23
C LEU A 136 -2.98 -5.01 -2.71
N THR A 137 -2.78 -4.75 -1.42
CA THR A 137 -1.59 -5.15 -0.67
C THR A 137 -2.01 -6.12 0.44
N PRO A 138 -2.03 -7.44 0.18
CA PRO A 138 -2.69 -8.44 1.01
C PRO A 138 -1.94 -8.81 2.29
N GLN A 139 -0.86 -8.11 2.66
CA GLN A 139 0.02 -8.45 3.77
C GLN A 139 -0.74 -8.78 5.07
N GLY A 140 -1.76 -7.99 5.43
CA GLY A 140 -2.55 -8.23 6.63
C GLY A 140 -3.35 -9.53 6.58
N TRP A 141 -3.84 -9.91 5.39
CA TRP A 141 -4.53 -11.19 5.18
C TRP A 141 -3.59 -12.39 5.17
N MET A 142 -2.27 -12.16 5.04
CA MET A 142 -1.21 -13.19 5.12
C MET A 142 -0.62 -13.31 6.53
N ARG A 143 -1.19 -12.61 7.52
CA ARG A 143 -0.70 -12.57 8.90
C ARG A 143 -1.72 -13.16 9.86
N ASN A 144 -1.22 -13.93 10.83
CA ASN A 144 -1.99 -14.30 12.01
C ASN A 144 -1.31 -13.75 13.26
N ARG A 145 -2.10 -13.63 14.33
CA ARG A 145 -1.61 -13.24 15.64
C ARG A 145 -1.59 -14.44 16.56
N GLY A 146 -0.40 -14.87 16.98
CA GLY A 146 -0.21 -15.90 18.01
C GLY A 146 -0.76 -15.47 19.37
N LYS A 147 -0.89 -16.41 20.29
CA LYS A 147 -1.42 -16.16 21.65
C LYS A 147 -0.55 -15.20 22.46
N ASP A 148 0.73 -15.15 22.14
CA ASP A 148 1.73 -14.26 22.74
C ASP A 148 1.86 -12.91 21.99
N GLY A 149 1.04 -12.71 20.95
CA GLY A 149 1.08 -11.54 20.10
C GLY A 149 2.09 -11.63 18.95
N LEU A 150 2.89 -12.70 18.87
CA LEU A 150 3.85 -12.88 17.77
C LEU A 150 3.08 -12.96 16.44
N VAL A 151 3.50 -12.16 15.46
CA VAL A 151 2.96 -12.20 14.10
C VAL A 151 3.52 -13.42 13.39
N GLY A 152 2.63 -14.29 12.95
CA GLY A 152 2.93 -15.46 12.15
C GLY A 152 2.38 -15.32 10.73
N TYR A 153 2.79 -16.24 9.88
CA TYR A 153 2.27 -16.38 8.53
C TYR A 153 0.97 -17.18 8.54
N GLN A 154 0.02 -16.75 7.70
CA GLN A 154 -1.09 -17.60 7.26
C GLN A 154 -1.23 -17.50 5.75
N GLU A 155 -1.61 -18.61 5.13
CA GLU A 155 -1.86 -18.62 3.70
C GLU A 155 -3.07 -17.76 3.38
N TRP A 156 -2.91 -16.88 2.40
CA TRP A 156 -4.01 -16.07 1.91
C TRP A 156 -4.78 -16.82 0.84
N ASN A 157 -6.07 -17.03 1.11
CA ASN A 157 -7.00 -17.61 0.16
C ASN A 157 -7.91 -16.50 -0.35
N PRO A 158 -7.54 -15.81 -1.44
CA PRO A 158 -8.30 -14.67 -1.92
C PRO A 158 -9.72 -15.07 -2.31
N PRO A 159 -10.74 -14.28 -1.94
CA PRO A 159 -12.08 -14.48 -2.44
C PRO A 159 -12.09 -14.49 -3.97
N ARG A 160 -12.84 -15.42 -4.57
CA ARG A 160 -12.86 -15.64 -6.03
C ARG A 160 -13.11 -14.34 -6.81
N PHE A 161 -13.95 -13.44 -6.31
CA PHE A 161 -14.24 -12.18 -7.00
C PHE A 161 -13.00 -11.27 -7.16
N PHE A 162 -11.96 -11.42 -6.35
CA PHE A 162 -10.71 -10.66 -6.52
C PHE A 162 -9.98 -11.01 -7.81
N SER A 163 -10.04 -12.28 -8.27
CA SER A 163 -9.43 -12.65 -9.56
C SER A 163 -10.07 -11.93 -10.75
N GLU A 164 -11.33 -11.51 -10.61
CA GLU A 164 -12.08 -10.78 -11.63
C GLU A 164 -11.96 -9.26 -11.46
N ARG A 165 -11.96 -8.78 -10.20
CA ARG A 165 -12.08 -7.36 -9.84
C ARG A 165 -10.76 -6.66 -9.55
N ALA A 166 -9.77 -7.34 -8.96
CA ALA A 166 -8.49 -6.73 -8.69
C ALA A 166 -7.74 -6.43 -9.99
N ASP A 167 -7.30 -5.18 -10.16
CA ASP A 167 -6.50 -4.78 -11.29
C ASP A 167 -5.02 -5.07 -11.08
N ALA A 168 -4.56 -4.98 -9.83
CA ALA A 168 -3.20 -5.35 -9.45
C ALA A 168 -3.10 -5.79 -7.99
N VAL A 169 -2.16 -6.72 -7.74
CA VAL A 169 -1.79 -7.18 -6.40
C VAL A 169 -0.29 -6.97 -6.20
N VAL A 170 0.09 -6.40 -5.06
CA VAL A 170 1.49 -6.15 -4.69
C VAL A 170 1.75 -6.71 -3.30
N PHE A 171 2.76 -7.55 -3.15
CA PHE A 171 3.27 -8.00 -1.85
C PHE A 171 4.77 -8.32 -1.92
N SER A 172 5.39 -8.49 -0.75
CA SER A 172 6.80 -8.86 -0.65
C SER A 172 7.00 -10.36 -0.81
N VAL A 173 8.11 -10.76 -1.41
CA VAL A 173 8.54 -12.17 -1.43
C VAL A 173 8.66 -12.73 0.00
N GLU A 174 8.92 -11.87 0.99
CA GLU A 174 8.98 -12.24 2.41
C GLU A 174 7.59 -12.59 2.97
N ASP A 175 6.52 -11.96 2.48
CA ASP A 175 5.14 -12.22 2.94
C ASP A 175 4.67 -13.66 2.62
N VAL A 176 5.32 -14.32 1.66
CA VAL A 176 5.07 -15.73 1.30
C VAL A 176 6.28 -16.63 1.58
N HIS A 177 7.21 -16.20 2.44
CA HIS A 177 8.39 -16.98 2.83
C HIS A 177 9.25 -17.49 1.65
N ASN A 178 9.35 -16.68 0.57
CA ASN A 178 10.03 -17.03 -0.68
C ASN A 178 9.44 -18.28 -1.38
N ASN A 179 8.16 -18.59 -1.18
CA ASN A 179 7.49 -19.73 -1.82
C ASN A 179 7.15 -19.42 -3.28
N GLU A 180 8.01 -19.83 -4.20
CA GLU A 180 7.85 -19.60 -5.64
C GLU A 180 6.65 -20.35 -6.25
N GLU A 181 6.24 -21.49 -5.68
CA GLU A 181 5.06 -22.23 -6.14
C GLU A 181 3.80 -21.42 -5.86
N LEU A 182 3.68 -20.88 -4.65
CA LEU A 182 2.55 -20.03 -4.26
C LEU A 182 2.52 -18.72 -5.06
N ILE A 183 3.69 -18.12 -5.34
CA ILE A 183 3.79 -16.94 -6.22
C ILE A 183 3.27 -17.27 -7.62
N ALA A 184 3.63 -18.43 -8.18
CA ALA A 184 3.16 -18.87 -9.48
C ALA A 184 1.63 -19.09 -9.50
N GLU A 185 1.05 -19.64 -8.43
CA GLU A 185 -0.39 -19.81 -8.29
C GLU A 185 -1.11 -18.44 -8.30
N TYR A 186 -0.64 -17.47 -7.53
CA TYR A 186 -1.20 -16.11 -7.54
C TYR A 186 -1.01 -15.41 -8.90
N ALA A 187 0.10 -15.65 -9.59
CA ALA A 187 0.34 -15.08 -10.93
C ALA A 187 -0.66 -15.60 -11.98
N HIS A 188 -1.21 -16.81 -11.78
CA HIS A 188 -2.29 -17.35 -12.61
C HIS A 188 -3.67 -16.82 -12.23
N GLN A 189 -3.85 -16.33 -11.01
CA GLN A 189 -5.14 -15.85 -10.50
C GLN A 189 -5.40 -14.38 -10.81
N PHE A 190 -4.35 -13.55 -10.82
CA PHE A 190 -4.48 -12.09 -10.90
C PHE A 190 -4.03 -11.54 -12.26
N LYS A 191 -4.69 -10.48 -12.72
CA LYS A 191 -4.38 -9.78 -13.98
C LYS A 191 -2.94 -9.25 -14.00
N VAL A 192 -2.53 -8.60 -12.91
CA VAL A 192 -1.18 -8.11 -12.68
C VAL A 192 -0.78 -8.48 -11.27
N LEU A 193 0.31 -9.22 -11.13
CA LEU A 193 0.93 -9.54 -9.85
C LEU A 193 2.33 -8.92 -9.79
N THR A 194 2.63 -8.24 -8.70
CA THR A 194 3.96 -7.68 -8.45
C THR A 194 4.50 -8.16 -7.12
N ILE A 195 5.71 -8.71 -7.16
CA ILE A 195 6.45 -9.19 -5.99
C ILE A 195 7.63 -8.27 -5.74
N THR A 196 7.63 -7.57 -4.61
CA THR A 196 8.78 -6.77 -4.18
C THR A 196 9.84 -7.66 -3.55
N GLU A 197 11.12 -7.38 -3.84
CA GLU A 197 12.26 -8.20 -3.41
C GLU A 197 13.32 -7.35 -2.68
N GLY A 198 12.90 -6.31 -1.96
CA GLY A 198 13.78 -5.39 -1.24
C GLY A 198 14.82 -4.76 -2.15
N TYR A 199 16.11 -4.88 -1.78
CA TYR A 199 17.23 -4.34 -2.56
C TYR A 199 17.38 -4.93 -3.97
N ASN A 200 16.73 -6.07 -4.26
CA ASN A 200 16.70 -6.67 -5.59
C ASN A 200 15.67 -6.00 -6.53
N GLY A 201 14.79 -5.16 -5.99
CA GLY A 201 13.74 -4.47 -6.73
C GLY A 201 12.41 -5.22 -6.74
N ALA A 202 11.84 -5.49 -7.92
CA ALA A 202 10.55 -6.15 -8.03
C ALA A 202 10.45 -7.03 -9.27
N ARG A 203 9.59 -8.06 -9.21
CA ARG A 203 9.13 -8.85 -10.35
C ARG A 203 7.66 -8.56 -10.62
N VAL A 204 7.33 -8.40 -11.89
CA VAL A 204 5.96 -8.22 -12.35
C VAL A 204 5.56 -9.36 -13.27
N TYR A 205 4.41 -9.94 -13.01
CA TYR A 205 3.76 -10.99 -13.81
C TYR A 205 2.56 -10.37 -14.51
N TRP A 206 2.55 -10.46 -15.84
CA TRP A 206 1.46 -9.92 -16.66
C TRP A 206 1.36 -10.68 -17.99
N HIS A 207 0.16 -11.19 -18.31
CA HIS A 207 -0.13 -11.94 -19.54
C HIS A 207 0.82 -13.10 -19.83
N GLY A 208 1.27 -13.80 -18.77
CA GLY A 208 2.20 -14.93 -18.88
C GLY A 208 3.67 -14.53 -18.97
N ASP A 209 3.98 -13.24 -19.14
CA ASP A 209 5.35 -12.72 -19.05
C ASP A 209 5.72 -12.40 -17.61
N VAL A 210 7.02 -12.52 -17.29
CA VAL A 210 7.59 -12.02 -16.04
C VAL A 210 8.80 -11.14 -16.33
N ARG A 211 8.84 -9.95 -15.73
CA ARG A 211 9.99 -9.04 -15.84
C ARG A 211 10.46 -8.59 -14.47
N ARG A 212 11.80 -8.50 -14.35
CA ARG A 212 12.44 -8.01 -13.12
C ARG A 212 12.96 -6.59 -13.33
N PHE A 213 12.60 -5.72 -12.36
CA PHE A 213 13.03 -4.33 -12.27
C PHE A 213 13.99 -4.20 -11.10
N ARG A 214 15.26 -3.90 -11.39
CA ARG A 214 16.29 -3.81 -10.35
C ARG A 214 16.22 -2.48 -9.63
N ALA A 215 16.33 -2.52 -8.31
CA ALA A 215 16.42 -1.31 -7.51
C ALA A 215 17.77 -0.59 -7.74
N PRO A 216 17.78 0.74 -7.84
CA PRO A 216 18.99 1.53 -7.75
C PRO A 216 19.72 1.26 -6.42
N LYS A 217 21.06 1.30 -6.46
CA LYS A 217 21.87 1.18 -5.25
C LYS A 217 21.85 2.50 -4.49
N VAL A 218 21.31 2.48 -3.31
CA VAL A 218 21.22 3.63 -2.40
C VAL A 218 21.72 3.23 -1.00
N GLU A 219 22.07 4.22 -0.19
CA GLU A 219 22.32 4.01 1.23
C GLU A 219 20.98 3.87 1.97
N VAL A 220 20.76 2.73 2.60
CA VAL A 220 19.52 2.44 3.33
C VAL A 220 19.61 2.99 4.74
N VAL A 221 18.72 3.94 5.06
CA VAL A 221 18.54 4.51 6.40
C VAL A 221 17.39 3.79 7.13
N ASP A 222 16.24 3.63 6.43
CA ASP A 222 15.05 2.98 6.98
C ASP A 222 14.20 2.38 5.84
N PRO A 223 14.02 1.05 5.79
CA PRO A 223 13.22 0.40 4.76
C PRO A 223 11.71 0.43 5.03
N THR A 224 11.28 0.97 6.18
CA THR A 224 9.87 0.98 6.59
C THR A 224 9.02 1.79 5.61
N GLY A 225 7.91 1.22 5.18
CA GLY A 225 6.96 1.85 4.24
C GLY A 225 7.37 1.81 2.76
N ALA A 226 8.57 1.31 2.42
CA ALA A 226 9.01 1.24 1.02
C ALA A 226 8.08 0.40 0.15
N GLY A 227 7.54 -0.71 0.69
CA GLY A 227 6.55 -1.54 0.01
C GLY A 227 5.23 -0.82 -0.25
N ASP A 228 4.78 -0.02 0.72
CA ASP A 228 3.54 0.77 0.61
C ASP A 228 3.69 1.91 -0.41
N ILE A 229 4.84 2.59 -0.38
CA ILE A 229 5.19 3.64 -1.36
C ILE A 229 5.30 3.04 -2.75
N PHE A 230 5.95 1.87 -2.89
CA PHE A 230 6.00 1.13 -4.14
C PHE A 230 4.58 0.83 -4.65
N ALA A 231 3.73 0.24 -3.82
CA ALA A 231 2.38 -0.16 -4.20
C ALA A 231 1.53 1.04 -4.64
N ALA A 232 1.55 2.13 -3.87
CA ALA A 232 0.81 3.34 -4.21
C ALA A 232 1.28 3.94 -5.55
N ALA A 233 2.59 4.10 -5.74
CA ALA A 233 3.16 4.60 -6.99
C ALA A 233 2.83 3.66 -8.17
N PHE A 234 2.94 2.34 -7.97
CA PHE A 234 2.61 1.34 -8.98
C PHE A 234 1.15 1.41 -9.41
N PHE A 235 0.20 1.46 -8.47
CA PHE A 235 -1.22 1.53 -8.77
C PHE A 235 -1.59 2.81 -9.51
N ILE A 236 -1.05 3.96 -9.08
CA ILE A 236 -1.29 5.25 -9.74
C ILE A 236 -0.76 5.24 -11.18
N ARG A 237 0.46 4.74 -11.36
CA ARG A 237 1.07 4.69 -12.70
C ARG A 237 0.34 3.67 -13.59
N LEU A 238 0.01 2.50 -13.08
CA LEU A 238 -0.71 1.47 -13.82
C LEU A 238 -2.12 1.94 -14.23
N GLU A 239 -2.85 2.62 -13.34
CA GLU A 239 -4.15 3.21 -13.66
C GLU A 239 -4.03 4.21 -14.81
N THR A 240 -2.99 5.06 -14.78
CA THR A 240 -2.78 6.13 -15.76
C THR A 240 -2.26 5.62 -17.11
N THR A 241 -1.26 4.72 -17.08
CA THR A 241 -0.53 4.30 -18.30
C THR A 241 -1.05 3.01 -18.91
N ARG A 242 -1.73 2.19 -18.13
CA ARG A 242 -2.14 0.82 -18.49
C ARG A 242 -0.95 -0.09 -18.86
N ASP A 243 0.27 0.31 -18.47
CA ASP A 243 1.51 -0.42 -18.72
C ASP A 243 2.17 -0.80 -17.38
N PRO A 244 2.06 -2.08 -16.93
CA PRO A 244 2.65 -2.51 -15.67
C PRO A 244 4.18 -2.49 -15.69
N TRP A 245 4.82 -2.51 -16.87
CA TRP A 245 6.28 -2.43 -16.96
C TRP A 245 6.77 -1.03 -16.66
N GLU A 246 6.13 -0.02 -17.23
CA GLU A 246 6.42 1.39 -16.91
C GLU A 246 6.12 1.68 -15.44
N ALA A 247 4.94 1.26 -14.95
CA ALA A 247 4.54 1.44 -13.57
C ALA A 247 5.56 0.85 -12.59
N ALA A 248 6.09 -0.35 -12.86
CA ALA A 248 7.09 -0.99 -12.01
C ALA A 248 8.45 -0.29 -12.05
N ALA A 249 8.91 0.12 -13.21
CA ALA A 249 10.17 0.88 -13.34
C ALA A 249 10.11 2.18 -12.54
N PHE A 250 8.99 2.89 -12.64
CA PHE A 250 8.73 4.10 -11.88
C PHE A 250 8.69 3.83 -10.36
N ALA A 251 7.87 2.86 -9.94
CA ALA A 251 7.65 2.54 -8.53
C ALA A 251 8.93 2.04 -7.82
N VAL A 252 9.77 1.25 -8.50
CA VAL A 252 11.07 0.79 -7.97
C VAL A 252 11.99 1.98 -7.68
N ASN A 253 12.08 2.95 -8.59
CA ASN A 253 12.91 4.14 -8.40
C ASN A 253 12.42 4.95 -7.20
N LEU A 254 11.13 5.18 -7.10
CA LEU A 254 10.55 6.00 -6.03
C LEU A 254 10.71 5.33 -4.66
N ALA A 255 10.43 4.02 -4.58
CA ALA A 255 10.64 3.23 -3.36
C ALA A 255 12.12 3.17 -2.95
N SER A 256 13.06 3.17 -3.92
CA SER A 256 14.49 3.23 -3.61
C SER A 256 14.91 4.57 -3.01
N LEU A 257 14.29 5.67 -3.41
CA LEU A 257 14.53 6.98 -2.78
C LEU A 257 13.97 7.02 -1.35
N SER A 258 12.84 6.38 -1.09
CA SER A 258 12.18 6.42 0.22
C SER A 258 13.04 5.83 1.34
N VAL A 259 13.80 4.76 1.07
CA VAL A 259 14.62 4.08 2.09
C VAL A 259 15.84 4.89 2.55
N THR A 260 16.14 6.02 1.90
CA THR A 260 17.21 6.94 2.30
C THR A 260 16.80 7.88 3.43
N ARG A 261 15.56 7.82 3.88
CA ARG A 261 14.99 8.69 4.91
C ARG A 261 14.22 7.86 5.94
N LYS A 262 14.03 8.41 7.16
CA LYS A 262 13.42 7.68 8.27
C LYS A 262 11.89 7.81 8.27
N GLY A 263 11.19 6.68 8.40
CA GLY A 263 9.74 6.62 8.58
C GLY A 263 8.97 7.40 7.51
N LEU A 264 7.96 8.17 7.89
CA LEU A 264 7.15 8.97 6.97
C LEU A 264 7.92 10.08 6.22
N LEU A 265 9.14 10.43 6.66
CA LEU A 265 10.03 11.29 5.86
C LEU A 265 10.50 10.61 4.56
N GLY A 266 10.36 9.28 4.47
CA GLY A 266 10.59 8.49 3.26
C GLY A 266 9.55 8.73 2.17
N VAL A 267 8.35 9.23 2.51
CA VAL A 267 7.33 9.57 1.50
C VAL A 267 7.92 10.53 0.46
N PRO A 268 7.73 10.28 -0.84
CA PRO A 268 8.33 11.10 -1.88
C PRO A 268 7.79 12.53 -1.85
N HIS A 269 8.65 13.47 -2.21
CA HIS A 269 8.24 14.84 -2.49
C HIS A 269 7.67 14.97 -3.90
N PRO A 270 6.78 15.95 -4.19
CA PRO A 270 6.22 16.16 -5.53
C PRO A 270 7.29 16.30 -6.63
N GLU A 271 8.42 16.94 -6.33
CA GLU A 271 9.54 17.13 -7.26
C GLU A 271 10.22 15.78 -7.60
N GLU A 272 10.30 14.86 -6.65
CA GLU A 272 10.84 13.51 -6.87
C GLU A 272 9.89 12.69 -7.76
N VAL A 273 8.58 12.83 -7.57
CA VAL A 273 7.58 12.23 -8.46
C VAL A 273 7.76 12.77 -9.88
N GLN A 274 7.83 14.09 -10.05
CA GLN A 274 7.96 14.73 -11.36
C GLN A 274 9.28 14.35 -12.06
N SER A 275 10.39 14.31 -11.34
CA SER A 275 11.70 13.98 -11.94
C SER A 275 11.82 12.53 -12.40
N ASN A 276 10.97 11.63 -11.87
CA ASN A 276 10.92 10.23 -12.30
C ASN A 276 9.94 9.98 -13.47
N LEU A 277 9.10 10.96 -13.84
CA LEU A 277 8.22 10.83 -14.99
C LEU A 277 9.01 10.83 -16.29
N VAL A 278 8.74 9.87 -17.16
CA VAL A 278 9.28 9.85 -18.52
C VAL A 278 8.45 10.78 -19.39
N GLU A 279 9.08 11.84 -19.94
CA GLU A 279 8.42 12.70 -20.91
C GLU A 279 8.33 12.00 -22.27
N ILE A 280 7.10 11.76 -22.73
CA ILE A 280 6.87 11.22 -24.08
C ILE A 280 6.92 12.36 -25.08
N MET A 281 8.09 12.56 -25.70
CA MET A 281 8.24 13.50 -26.80
C MET A 281 7.62 12.94 -28.08
N ARG A 282 6.60 13.63 -28.62
CA ARG A 282 6.04 13.24 -29.92
C ARG A 282 7.06 13.54 -31.02
N GLY A 283 7.35 12.56 -31.88
CA GLY A 283 8.38 12.65 -32.92
C GLY A 283 8.22 13.78 -33.95
N SER A 284 7.10 14.51 -33.97
CA SER A 284 6.87 15.72 -34.79
C SER A 284 7.64 16.96 -34.33
N SER A 285 8.33 16.91 -33.18
CA SER A 285 9.15 18.02 -32.68
C SER A 285 10.64 17.87 -33.02
N LEU A 286 11.02 16.81 -33.74
CA LEU A 286 12.42 16.48 -34.06
C LEU A 286 12.73 16.54 -35.57
N LEU A 287 11.84 17.12 -36.40
CA LEU A 287 12.08 17.38 -37.83
C LEU A 287 12.05 18.86 -38.12
#